data_84e5fa79b387e62c661c2e7715714d39
#
_entry.id   84e5fa79b387e62c661c2e7715714d39
#
_cell.length_a   1.000
_cell.length_b   1.000
_cell.length_c   1.000
_cell.angle_alpha   90.00
_cell.angle_beta   90.00
_cell.angle_gamma   90.00
#
_symmetry.space_group_name_H-M   'P 1'
#
loop_
_entity.id
_entity.type
_entity.pdbx_description
1 polymer ?
#
loop_
_entity_poly.entity_id
_entity_poly.type
_entity_poly.pdbx_seq_one_letter_code
_entity_poly.pdbx_strand_id
1 'polypeptide(L)'
;MWYNKYGRIKAGGKAMSGHEGHRHRIIEKLDSGGLCEHEILEILLFNAIPRLNTNDLAHRLLEAFGSIPRIFSAPVSRLKSVEGVGENVAAYLCCIGKFFETYYAGREDTYPKTFEERTFLAYVEERYAPAENEVLDFYLLDKAKNIFFCKRFSSGELRRVVIRPEQLTRLILENKPDGLIAVHNHPNGNCFPSETDDKTTGQCEMICSIHNVKFYDHFIYSPAGTYSYYCSGKMKEIHQKYSVGAILGNGEGS
;
A
#
# COMPACT_ATOMS: atom_id res chain seq x y z
N MET A 1 31.06 13.44 -7.61
CA MET A 1 32.35 13.57 -6.91
C MET A 1 32.11 14.12 -5.52
N TRP A 2 31.42 13.33 -4.66
CA TRP A 2 31.20 13.60 -3.22
C TRP A 2 31.32 12.26 -2.49
N TYR A 3 32.54 11.78 -2.38
CA TYR A 3 32.88 10.65 -1.54
C TYR A 3 34.21 10.94 -0.87
N ASN A 4 34.23 10.92 0.43
CA ASN A 4 35.35 10.71 1.32
C ASN A 4 35.52 11.76 2.40
N LYS A 5 34.84 11.56 3.53
CA LYS A 5 35.29 12.16 4.80
C LYS A 5 34.93 11.30 6.03
N TYR A 6 35.06 9.97 5.93
CA TYR A 6 35.16 9.15 7.14
C TYR A 6 36.35 8.22 6.98
N GLY A 7 37.46 8.66 7.56
CA GLY A 7 38.72 7.96 7.63
C GLY A 7 38.57 6.62 8.36
N ARG A 8 39.41 5.65 7.92
CA ARG A 8 39.60 4.34 8.55
C ARG A 8 39.70 4.48 10.08
N ILE A 9 38.73 3.89 10.79
CA ILE A 9 38.83 3.65 12.22
C ILE A 9 39.77 2.46 12.43
N LYS A 10 40.91 2.70 13.07
CA LYS A 10 41.86 1.68 13.52
C LYS A 10 41.13 0.77 14.52
N ALA A 11 41.31 -0.54 14.33
CA ALA A 11 40.91 -1.59 15.27
C ALA A 11 41.58 -1.35 16.64
N GLY A 12 40.80 -0.81 17.58
CA GLY A 12 41.10 -0.75 19.00
C GLY A 12 39.89 -1.36 19.71
N GLY A 13 40.03 -2.60 20.18
CA GLY A 13 38.95 -3.37 20.80
C GLY A 13 38.41 -2.71 22.06
N LYS A 14 37.27 -2.02 21.92
CA LYS A 14 36.32 -1.83 22.99
C LYS A 14 35.12 -2.66 22.63
N ALA A 15 34.68 -3.56 23.52
CA ALA A 15 33.45 -4.32 23.35
C ALA A 15 32.31 -3.33 23.07
N MET A 16 31.74 -3.38 21.87
CA MET A 16 30.58 -2.58 21.47
C MET A 16 29.43 -2.94 22.40
N SER A 17 28.74 -1.95 22.97
CA SER A 17 27.52 -2.19 23.73
C SER A 17 26.54 -2.98 22.85
N GLY A 18 25.73 -3.88 23.43
CA GLY A 18 24.82 -4.74 22.66
C GLY A 18 23.92 -4.00 21.67
N HIS A 19 23.63 -2.72 21.97
CA HIS A 19 22.83 -1.85 21.11
C HIS A 19 23.58 -1.30 19.87
N GLU A 20 24.88 -1.02 19.95
CA GLU A 20 25.68 -0.57 18.80
C GLU A 20 25.88 -1.70 17.80
N GLY A 21 26.08 -2.93 18.27
CA GLY A 21 26.18 -4.10 17.41
C GLY A 21 24.86 -4.46 16.69
N HIS A 22 23.72 -4.21 17.32
CA HIS A 22 22.40 -4.42 16.71
C HIS A 22 22.13 -3.41 15.59
N ARG A 23 22.33 -2.12 15.84
CA ARG A 23 22.18 -1.06 14.82
C ARG A 23 23.05 -1.29 13.60
N HIS A 24 24.32 -1.69 13.81
CA HIS A 24 25.23 -1.96 12.72
C HIS A 24 24.73 -3.12 11.82
N ARG A 25 24.27 -4.22 12.42
CA ARG A 25 23.74 -5.38 11.68
C ARG A 25 22.50 -5.03 10.85
N ILE A 26 21.60 -4.19 11.37
CA ILE A 26 20.40 -3.78 10.62
C ILE A 26 20.78 -2.87 9.45
N ILE A 27 21.73 -1.95 9.65
CA ILE A 27 22.23 -1.09 8.57
C ILE A 27 22.89 -1.90 7.46
N GLU A 28 23.66 -2.95 7.80
CA GLU A 28 24.26 -3.83 6.79
C GLU A 28 23.22 -4.57 5.93
N LYS A 29 22.02 -4.82 6.46
CA LYS A 29 20.91 -5.39 5.70
C LYS A 29 20.31 -4.47 4.65
N LEU A 30 20.53 -3.13 4.73
CA LEU A 30 20.03 -2.19 3.73
C LEU A 30 20.53 -2.54 2.32
N ASP A 31 21.80 -2.92 2.19
CA ASP A 31 22.42 -3.24 0.91
C ASP A 31 22.10 -4.67 0.44
N SER A 32 21.89 -5.59 1.37
CA SER A 32 21.64 -7.02 1.06
C SER A 32 20.16 -7.34 0.84
N GLY A 33 19.24 -6.45 1.22
CA GLY A 33 17.79 -6.68 1.19
C GLY A 33 17.31 -7.54 2.36
N GLY A 34 15.99 -7.72 2.47
CA GLY A 34 15.40 -8.59 3.49
C GLY A 34 15.12 -7.91 4.84
N LEU A 35 15.03 -6.56 4.88
CA LEU A 35 14.55 -5.82 6.04
C LEU A 35 13.05 -6.05 6.26
N CYS A 36 12.68 -6.35 7.50
CA CYS A 36 11.30 -6.35 7.94
C CYS A 36 10.78 -4.92 8.19
N GLU A 37 9.45 -4.70 8.20
CA GLU A 37 8.85 -3.38 8.44
C GLU A 37 9.36 -2.71 9.73
N HIS A 38 9.46 -3.47 10.82
CA HIS A 38 9.96 -2.94 12.08
C HIS A 38 11.44 -2.52 11.99
N GLU A 39 12.27 -3.24 11.24
CA GLU A 39 13.69 -2.89 11.05
C GLU A 39 13.85 -1.62 10.21
N ILE A 40 13.01 -1.42 9.18
CA ILE A 40 12.99 -0.17 8.39
C ILE A 40 12.60 1.01 9.30
N LEU A 41 11.54 0.84 10.07
CA LEU A 41 11.07 1.89 10.99
C LEU A 41 12.09 2.17 12.09
N GLU A 42 12.77 1.14 12.59
CA GLU A 42 13.84 1.26 13.58
C GLU A 42 15.01 2.11 13.04
N ILE A 43 15.47 1.86 11.81
CA ILE A 43 16.52 2.65 11.16
C ILE A 43 16.15 4.13 11.07
N LEU A 44 14.92 4.43 10.66
CA LEU A 44 14.42 5.79 10.59
C LEU A 44 14.43 6.46 11.98
N LEU A 45 14.03 5.74 13.01
CA LEU A 45 14.00 6.23 14.39
C LEU A 45 15.40 6.43 14.99
N PHE A 46 16.48 5.83 14.45
CA PHE A 46 17.84 6.04 14.94
C PHE A 46 18.24 7.52 14.99
N ASN A 47 17.80 8.31 13.99
CA ASN A 47 18.09 9.73 13.91
C ASN A 47 17.19 10.56 14.84
N ALA A 48 15.92 10.15 15.01
CA ALA A 48 14.98 10.84 15.89
C ALA A 48 15.28 10.60 17.38
N ILE A 49 15.85 9.42 17.70
CA ILE A 49 16.12 9.00 19.10
C ILE A 49 17.50 8.31 19.19
N PRO A 50 18.61 9.07 19.15
CA PRO A 50 19.94 8.49 19.02
C PRO A 50 20.40 7.55 20.16
N ARG A 51 19.84 7.71 21.36
CA ARG A 51 20.32 7.05 22.58
C ARG A 51 19.38 6.02 23.19
N LEU A 52 18.20 5.77 22.60
CA LEU A 52 17.21 4.82 23.11
C LEU A 52 17.14 3.57 22.24
N ASN A 53 16.57 2.50 22.81
CA ASN A 53 16.17 1.32 22.07
C ASN A 53 14.97 1.68 21.18
N THR A 54 15.17 1.72 19.88
CA THR A 54 14.15 2.07 18.89
C THR A 54 13.35 0.87 18.41
N ASN A 55 13.81 -0.35 18.70
CA ASN A 55 13.12 -1.59 18.31
C ASN A 55 11.74 -1.69 18.96
N ASP A 56 11.65 -1.52 20.28
CA ASP A 56 10.37 -1.61 21.00
C ASP A 56 9.40 -0.51 20.54
N LEU A 57 9.91 0.67 20.21
CA LEU A 57 9.07 1.76 19.71
C LEU A 57 8.56 1.46 18.30
N ALA A 58 9.40 0.88 17.43
CA ALA A 58 8.99 0.45 16.10
C ALA A 58 7.86 -0.59 16.16
N HIS A 59 7.96 -1.56 17.06
CA HIS A 59 6.92 -2.56 17.29
C HIS A 59 5.61 -1.93 17.80
N ARG A 60 5.66 -1.04 18.81
CA ARG A 60 4.45 -0.33 19.29
C ARG A 60 3.78 0.51 18.23
N LEU A 61 4.54 1.20 17.37
CA LEU A 61 3.99 1.95 16.26
C LEU A 61 3.29 1.03 15.25
N LEU A 62 3.90 -0.09 14.89
CA LEU A 62 3.28 -1.07 13.98
C LEU A 62 2.04 -1.73 14.60
N GLU A 63 2.06 -2.01 15.90
CA GLU A 63 0.88 -2.53 16.62
C GLU A 63 -0.27 -1.52 16.61
N ALA A 64 0.02 -0.23 16.87
CA ALA A 64 -0.99 0.82 16.94
C ALA A 64 -1.59 1.19 15.57
N PHE A 65 -0.80 1.15 14.50
CA PHE A 65 -1.21 1.62 13.16
C PHE A 65 -1.34 0.50 12.12
N GLY A 66 -0.74 -0.65 12.37
CA GLY A 66 -0.84 -1.82 11.51
C GLY A 66 0.17 -1.89 10.36
N SER A 67 0.67 -0.76 9.84
CA SER A 67 1.65 -0.73 8.73
C SER A 67 2.40 0.60 8.65
N ILE A 68 3.56 0.60 7.98
CA ILE A 68 4.37 1.80 7.73
C ILE A 68 3.59 2.91 6.99
N PRO A 69 2.85 2.65 5.91
CA PRO A 69 2.07 3.69 5.25
C PRO A 69 1.07 4.38 6.18
N ARG A 70 0.41 3.63 7.06
CA ARG A 70 -0.54 4.20 8.02
C ARG A 70 0.14 5.04 9.11
N ILE A 71 1.37 4.70 9.50
CA ILE A 71 2.16 5.50 10.44
C ILE A 71 2.48 6.86 9.81
N PHE A 72 2.98 6.89 8.57
CA PHE A 72 3.36 8.13 7.90
C PHE A 72 2.18 9.02 7.49
N SER A 73 1.01 8.44 7.28
CA SER A 73 -0.22 9.18 6.99
C SER A 73 -0.95 9.68 8.26
N ALA A 74 -0.51 9.28 9.45
CA ALA A 74 -1.17 9.63 10.69
C ALA A 74 -0.87 11.08 11.12
N PRO A 75 -1.86 11.81 11.69
CA PRO A 75 -1.62 13.13 12.22
C PRO A 75 -0.75 13.07 13.49
N VAL A 76 -0.01 14.16 13.77
CA VAL A 76 0.89 14.30 14.94
C VAL A 76 0.19 13.90 16.24
N SER A 77 -1.06 14.34 16.43
CA SER A 77 -1.84 14.04 17.65
C SER A 77 -2.04 12.55 17.87
N ARG A 78 -2.30 11.79 16.80
CA ARG A 78 -2.48 10.35 16.86
C ARG A 78 -1.16 9.60 17.05
N LEU A 79 -0.08 10.06 16.43
CA LEU A 79 1.26 9.49 16.66
C LEU A 79 1.69 9.65 18.12
N LYS A 80 1.42 10.80 18.75
CA LYS A 80 1.73 11.08 20.15
C LYS A 80 0.94 10.23 21.14
N SER A 81 -0.13 9.56 20.74
CA SER A 81 -0.85 8.61 21.63
C SER A 81 -0.10 7.30 21.87
N VAL A 82 0.95 7.03 21.08
CA VAL A 82 1.80 5.85 21.28
C VAL A 82 2.86 6.15 22.33
N GLU A 83 2.97 5.28 23.33
CA GLU A 83 3.97 5.41 24.39
C GLU A 83 5.40 5.45 23.81
N GLY A 84 6.17 6.45 24.22
CA GLY A 84 7.53 6.71 23.73
C GLY A 84 7.60 7.63 22.49
N VAL A 85 6.47 8.03 21.94
CA VAL A 85 6.39 9.01 20.84
C VAL A 85 6.22 10.41 21.41
N GLY A 86 7.34 11.13 21.55
CA GLY A 86 7.33 12.56 21.88
C GLY A 86 7.06 13.44 20.65
N GLU A 87 6.99 14.76 20.90
CA GLU A 87 6.73 15.78 19.85
C GLU A 87 7.68 15.64 18.66
N ASN A 88 8.99 15.53 18.93
CA ASN A 88 10.02 15.46 17.88
C ASN A 88 9.89 14.19 17.03
N VAL A 89 9.57 13.05 17.64
CA VAL A 89 9.39 11.77 16.92
C VAL A 89 8.14 11.85 16.04
N ALA A 90 7.03 12.36 16.58
CA ALA A 90 5.79 12.52 15.83
C ALA A 90 5.97 13.49 14.65
N ALA A 91 6.63 14.64 14.88
CA ALA A 91 6.94 15.60 13.84
C ALA A 91 7.85 15.02 12.75
N TYR A 92 8.88 14.23 13.14
CA TYR A 92 9.79 13.56 12.21
C TYR A 92 9.05 12.56 11.31
N LEU A 93 8.21 11.69 11.89
CA LEU A 93 7.40 10.73 11.12
C LEU A 93 6.40 11.43 10.19
N CYS A 94 5.72 12.47 10.67
CA CYS A 94 4.86 13.31 9.84
C CYS A 94 5.63 14.00 8.70
N CYS A 95 6.84 14.50 8.97
CA CYS A 95 7.68 15.14 7.97
C CYS A 95 8.07 14.16 6.86
N ILE A 96 8.42 12.91 7.20
CA ILE A 96 8.67 11.87 6.22
C ILE A 96 7.43 11.62 5.37
N GLY A 97 6.25 11.49 5.97
CA GLY A 97 4.99 11.34 5.25
C GLY A 97 4.75 12.51 4.28
N LYS A 98 4.94 13.75 4.74
CA LYS A 98 4.83 14.96 3.91
C LYS A 98 5.88 15.02 2.81
N PHE A 99 7.10 14.58 3.08
CA PHE A 99 8.15 14.48 2.05
C PHE A 99 7.72 13.53 0.92
N PHE A 100 7.20 12.35 1.27
CA PHE A 100 6.67 11.42 0.27
C PHE A 100 5.48 12.01 -0.48
N GLU A 101 4.50 12.60 0.20
CA GLU A 101 3.36 13.29 -0.44
C GLU A 101 3.88 14.34 -1.43
N THR A 102 4.83 15.21 -1.03
CA THR A 102 5.38 16.29 -1.87
C THR A 102 6.22 15.73 -3.01
N TYR A 103 7.04 14.71 -2.76
CA TYR A 103 7.92 14.10 -3.76
C TYR A 103 7.11 13.39 -4.84
N TYR A 104 6.01 12.75 -4.47
CA TYR A 104 5.11 12.09 -5.42
C TYR A 104 4.03 13.03 -6.00
N ALA A 105 3.73 14.17 -5.36
CA ALA A 105 2.81 15.17 -5.90
C ALA A 105 3.27 15.81 -7.23
N GLY A 106 4.58 15.76 -7.50
CA GLY A 106 5.15 16.18 -8.80
C GLY A 106 5.29 15.03 -9.82
N ARG A 107 4.93 13.82 -9.44
CA ARG A 107 4.84 12.65 -10.31
C ARG A 107 3.35 12.33 -10.43
N GLU A 108 2.92 11.84 -11.58
CA GLU A 108 1.53 11.60 -12.01
C GLU A 108 0.62 10.76 -11.06
N ASP A 109 1.00 10.54 -9.78
CA ASP A 109 0.36 9.64 -8.83
C ASP A 109 -0.42 10.34 -7.70
N THR A 110 -0.98 11.54 -7.96
CA THR A 110 -1.92 12.16 -7.01
C THR A 110 -3.28 11.50 -7.14
N TYR A 111 -3.71 10.76 -6.13
CA TYR A 111 -5.07 10.21 -6.01
C TYR A 111 -5.88 10.97 -4.96
N PRO A 112 -7.23 10.95 -5.03
CA PRO A 112 -8.08 11.57 -4.02
C PRO A 112 -7.77 11.02 -2.63
N LYS A 113 -7.76 11.90 -1.62
CA LYS A 113 -7.49 11.49 -0.23
C LYS A 113 -8.55 10.56 0.33
N THR A 114 -9.79 10.76 -0.07
CA THR A 114 -10.95 9.97 0.41
C THR A 114 -11.71 9.44 -0.80
N PHE A 115 -12.15 8.20 -0.70
CA PHE A 115 -12.99 7.61 -1.73
C PHE A 115 -14.42 8.11 -1.60
N GLU A 116 -14.79 8.96 -2.53
CA GLU A 116 -16.15 9.35 -2.87
C GLU A 116 -16.35 9.06 -4.36
N GLU A 117 -17.37 8.31 -4.69
CA GLU A 117 -17.55 7.72 -6.02
C GLU A 117 -17.46 8.76 -7.15
N ARG A 118 -18.18 9.88 -7.02
CA ARG A 118 -18.20 10.93 -8.05
C ARG A 118 -16.83 11.58 -8.26
N THR A 119 -16.15 11.93 -7.18
CA THR A 119 -14.82 12.55 -7.22
C THR A 119 -13.78 11.55 -7.73
N PHE A 120 -13.92 10.29 -7.35
CA PHE A 120 -13.02 9.23 -7.79
C PHE A 120 -13.20 8.91 -9.27
N LEU A 121 -14.42 8.92 -9.80
CA LEU A 121 -14.68 8.76 -11.24
C LEU A 121 -14.02 9.86 -12.08
N ALA A 122 -14.17 11.12 -11.67
CA ALA A 122 -13.51 12.23 -12.35
C ALA A 122 -11.98 12.10 -12.36
N TYR A 123 -11.42 11.64 -11.22
CA TYR A 123 -10.00 11.33 -11.13
C TYR A 123 -9.58 10.18 -12.04
N VAL A 124 -10.37 9.11 -12.13
CA VAL A 124 -10.11 7.97 -13.03
C VAL A 124 -10.08 8.44 -14.48
N GLU A 125 -11.04 9.25 -14.91
CA GLU A 125 -11.09 9.79 -16.28
C GLU A 125 -9.85 10.62 -16.59
N GLU A 126 -9.46 11.55 -15.72
CA GLU A 126 -8.27 12.38 -15.91
C GLU A 126 -6.97 11.56 -15.93
N ARG A 127 -6.85 10.62 -15.00
CA ARG A 127 -5.63 9.84 -14.79
C ARG A 127 -5.35 8.83 -15.90
N TYR A 128 -6.39 8.22 -16.44
CA TYR A 128 -6.22 7.12 -17.41
C TYR A 128 -6.38 7.57 -18.86
N ALA A 129 -6.89 8.79 -19.11
CA ALA A 129 -7.00 9.35 -20.46
C ALA A 129 -5.68 9.35 -21.25
N PRO A 130 -4.52 9.69 -20.68
CA PRO A 130 -3.25 9.69 -21.40
C PRO A 130 -2.58 8.29 -21.48
N ALA A 131 -3.15 7.24 -20.89
CA ALA A 131 -2.53 5.94 -20.80
C ALA A 131 -2.63 5.18 -22.13
N GLU A 132 -1.50 4.95 -22.78
CA GLU A 132 -1.43 4.22 -24.08
C GLU A 132 -1.44 2.70 -23.90
N ASN A 133 -1.04 2.21 -22.73
CA ASN A 133 -0.97 0.78 -22.41
C ASN A 133 -1.98 0.41 -21.31
N GLU A 134 -2.38 -0.86 -21.30
CA GLU A 134 -3.20 -1.38 -20.20
C GLU A 134 -2.42 -1.36 -18.89
N VAL A 135 -3.04 -0.80 -17.85
CA VAL A 135 -2.57 -0.79 -16.46
C VAL A 135 -3.70 -1.22 -15.55
N LEU A 136 -3.34 -1.80 -14.42
CA LEU A 136 -4.25 -2.15 -13.34
C LEU A 136 -3.70 -1.54 -12.05
N ASP A 137 -4.46 -0.63 -11.46
CA ASP A 137 -4.12 0.02 -10.21
C ASP A 137 -5.01 -0.50 -9.08
N PHE A 138 -4.41 -0.76 -7.92
CA PHE A 138 -5.12 -1.04 -6.68
C PHE A 138 -4.95 0.13 -5.72
N TYR A 139 -6.07 0.68 -5.28
CA TYR A 139 -6.17 1.72 -4.26
C TYR A 139 -6.56 1.09 -2.94
N LEU A 140 -5.73 1.29 -1.92
CA LEU A 140 -5.93 0.73 -0.59
C LEU A 140 -6.53 1.77 0.34
N LEU A 141 -7.58 1.38 1.07
CA LEU A 141 -8.37 2.26 1.90
C LEU A 141 -8.32 1.84 3.38
N ASP A 142 -8.41 2.84 4.25
CA ASP A 142 -8.67 2.64 5.68
C ASP A 142 -10.18 2.54 5.96
N LYS A 143 -10.55 2.31 7.26
CA LYS A 143 -11.96 2.24 7.69
C LYS A 143 -12.78 3.48 7.39
N ALA A 144 -12.14 4.64 7.33
CA ALA A 144 -12.79 5.92 7.00
C ALA A 144 -12.85 6.16 5.49
N LYS A 145 -12.46 5.18 4.67
CA LYS A 145 -12.33 5.24 3.22
C LYS A 145 -11.29 6.25 2.73
N ASN A 146 -10.29 6.60 3.55
CA ASN A 146 -9.17 7.36 3.05
C ASN A 146 -8.28 6.44 2.21
N ILE A 147 -7.91 6.89 1.03
CA ILE A 147 -6.94 6.22 0.18
C ILE A 147 -5.56 6.55 0.70
N PHE A 148 -4.80 5.57 1.13
CA PHE A 148 -3.48 5.78 1.72
C PHE A 148 -2.33 5.19 0.90
N PHE A 149 -2.66 4.34 -0.10
CA PHE A 149 -1.68 3.73 -0.97
C PHE A 149 -2.30 3.36 -2.31
N CYS A 150 -1.51 3.49 -3.38
CA CYS A 150 -1.87 3.02 -4.72
C CYS A 150 -0.72 2.17 -5.28
N LYS A 151 -1.05 1.01 -5.85
CA LYS A 151 -0.07 0.14 -6.52
C LYS A 151 -0.47 -0.09 -7.96
N ARG A 152 0.39 0.33 -8.88
CA ARG A 152 0.25 0.07 -10.30
C ARG A 152 0.89 -1.26 -10.70
N PHE A 153 0.17 -2.00 -11.52
CA PHE A 153 0.66 -3.14 -12.27
C PHE A 153 0.50 -2.82 -13.76
N SER A 154 1.56 -3.00 -14.52
CA SER A 154 1.57 -2.77 -15.97
C SER A 154 1.87 -4.07 -16.70
N SER A 155 1.37 -4.17 -17.92
CA SER A 155 1.58 -5.34 -18.78
C SER A 155 3.02 -5.51 -19.28
N GLY A 156 3.87 -4.49 -19.14
CA GLY A 156 5.18 -4.46 -19.79
C GLY A 156 5.02 -4.58 -21.31
N GLU A 157 5.65 -5.59 -21.92
CA GLU A 157 5.53 -5.90 -23.36
C GLU A 157 4.27 -6.72 -23.70
N LEU A 158 3.54 -7.21 -22.71
CA LEU A 158 2.31 -7.98 -22.89
C LEU A 158 1.13 -7.03 -23.12
N ARG A 159 0.21 -7.40 -24.00
CA ARG A 159 -0.97 -6.57 -24.32
C ARG A 159 -2.02 -6.52 -23.20
N ARG A 160 -1.90 -7.31 -22.13
CA ARG A 160 -2.86 -7.40 -21.03
C ARG A 160 -2.15 -7.49 -19.70
N VAL A 161 -2.70 -6.80 -18.70
CA VAL A 161 -2.23 -6.91 -17.31
C VAL A 161 -2.87 -8.14 -16.66
N VAL A 162 -2.03 -9.05 -16.20
CA VAL A 162 -2.45 -10.20 -15.43
C VAL A 162 -1.84 -10.10 -14.04
N ILE A 163 -2.69 -10.00 -13.03
CA ILE A 163 -2.22 -10.07 -11.64
C ILE A 163 -2.24 -11.53 -11.15
N ARG A 164 -1.15 -11.94 -10.53
CA ARG A 164 -1.10 -13.24 -9.86
C ARG A 164 -1.68 -13.11 -8.45
N PRO A 165 -2.44 -14.11 -7.97
CA PRO A 165 -3.04 -14.09 -6.63
C PRO A 165 -2.05 -13.75 -5.52
N GLU A 166 -0.81 -14.24 -5.61
CA GLU A 166 0.25 -13.99 -4.62
C GLU A 166 0.64 -12.52 -4.53
N GLN A 167 0.54 -11.77 -5.64
CA GLN A 167 0.88 -10.35 -5.67
C GLN A 167 -0.15 -9.50 -4.92
N LEU A 168 -1.45 -9.80 -5.10
CA LEU A 168 -2.51 -9.12 -4.37
C LEU A 168 -2.51 -9.51 -2.89
N THR A 169 -2.34 -10.82 -2.59
CA THR A 169 -2.20 -11.30 -1.22
C THR A 169 -1.06 -10.60 -0.49
N ARG A 170 0.13 -10.51 -1.12
CA ARG A 170 1.27 -9.79 -0.56
C ARG A 170 0.94 -8.32 -0.32
N LEU A 171 0.33 -7.63 -1.30
CA LEU A 171 -0.08 -6.24 -1.17
C LEU A 171 -0.99 -6.01 0.04
N ILE A 172 -1.96 -6.89 0.26
CA ILE A 172 -2.88 -6.84 1.40
C ILE A 172 -2.14 -7.09 2.71
N LEU A 173 -1.30 -8.13 2.79
CA LEU A 173 -0.59 -8.49 4.00
C LEU A 173 0.42 -7.42 4.44
N GLU A 174 1.12 -6.82 3.48
CA GLU A 174 2.11 -5.76 3.73
C GLU A 174 1.45 -4.45 4.18
N ASN A 175 0.28 -4.10 3.65
CA ASN A 175 -0.36 -2.80 3.88
C ASN A 175 -1.57 -2.85 4.82
N LYS A 176 -2.15 -4.02 5.06
CA LYS A 176 -3.31 -4.26 5.95
C LYS A 176 -4.45 -3.26 5.74
N PRO A 177 -4.97 -3.12 4.50
CA PRO A 177 -6.07 -2.23 4.21
C PRO A 177 -7.38 -2.75 4.83
N ASP A 178 -8.33 -1.84 5.08
CA ASP A 178 -9.71 -2.19 5.41
C ASP A 178 -10.57 -2.28 4.13
N GLY A 179 -10.12 -1.65 3.05
CA GLY A 179 -10.81 -1.66 1.76
C GLY A 179 -9.88 -1.60 0.57
N LEU A 180 -10.39 -1.99 -0.59
CA LEU A 180 -9.68 -2.02 -1.85
C LEU A 180 -10.60 -1.55 -2.98
N ILE A 181 -10.05 -0.80 -3.92
CA ILE A 181 -10.64 -0.47 -5.22
C ILE A 181 -9.65 -0.90 -6.29
N ALA A 182 -10.15 -1.53 -7.35
CA ALA A 182 -9.39 -1.81 -8.56
C ALA A 182 -9.79 -0.83 -9.67
N VAL A 183 -8.81 -0.38 -10.45
CA VAL A 183 -9.06 0.40 -11.66
C VAL A 183 -8.16 -0.13 -12.76
N HIS A 184 -8.75 -0.45 -13.90
CA HIS A 184 -7.95 -0.72 -15.09
C HIS A 184 -8.49 0.01 -16.32
N ASN A 185 -7.67 0.14 -17.36
CA ASN A 185 -8.04 0.84 -18.58
C ASN A 185 -8.02 -0.07 -19.81
N HIS A 186 -8.90 0.25 -20.74
CA HIS A 186 -8.92 -0.27 -22.12
C HIS A 186 -8.57 0.86 -23.11
N PRO A 187 -7.30 1.12 -23.43
CA PRO A 187 -6.89 2.29 -24.22
C PRO A 187 -7.53 2.33 -25.61
N ASN A 188 -7.77 1.17 -26.21
CA ASN A 188 -8.25 1.02 -27.60
C ASN A 188 -9.61 0.32 -27.68
N GLY A 189 -10.36 0.22 -26.57
CA GLY A 189 -11.60 -0.54 -26.49
C GLY A 189 -12.79 0.25 -25.95
N ASN A 190 -13.82 -0.48 -25.60
CA ASN A 190 -14.93 0.02 -24.80
C ASN A 190 -14.68 -0.26 -23.31
N CYS A 191 -15.45 0.38 -22.42
CA CYS A 191 -15.34 0.19 -20.96
C CYS A 191 -16.06 -1.07 -20.44
N PHE A 192 -16.72 -1.84 -21.30
CA PHE A 192 -17.41 -3.04 -20.83
C PHE A 192 -16.42 -4.15 -20.45
N PRO A 193 -16.67 -4.87 -19.36
CA PRO A 193 -15.79 -5.93 -18.91
C PRO A 193 -15.76 -7.11 -19.87
N SER A 194 -14.57 -7.65 -20.09
CA SER A 194 -14.37 -8.94 -20.75
C SER A 194 -14.55 -10.08 -19.75
N GLU A 195 -14.62 -11.33 -20.24
CA GLU A 195 -14.61 -12.51 -19.37
C GLU A 195 -13.34 -12.60 -18.49
N THR A 196 -12.22 -12.08 -18.99
CA THR A 196 -10.96 -12.02 -18.22
C THR A 196 -11.06 -11.03 -17.08
N ASP A 197 -11.72 -9.88 -17.30
CA ASP A 197 -11.94 -8.87 -16.26
C ASP A 197 -12.86 -9.40 -15.16
N ASP A 198 -13.89 -10.13 -15.55
CA ASP A 198 -14.79 -10.82 -14.62
C ASP A 198 -14.06 -11.85 -13.76
N LYS A 199 -13.19 -12.66 -14.36
CA LYS A 199 -12.34 -13.62 -13.64
C LYS A 199 -11.39 -12.92 -12.69
N THR A 200 -10.72 -11.85 -13.15
CA THR A 200 -9.82 -11.05 -12.32
C THR A 200 -10.56 -10.42 -11.14
N THR A 201 -11.75 -9.85 -11.39
CA THR A 201 -12.60 -9.28 -10.34
C THR A 201 -13.01 -10.33 -9.32
N GLY A 202 -13.41 -11.52 -9.78
CA GLY A 202 -13.75 -12.65 -8.90
C GLY A 202 -12.57 -13.13 -8.07
N GLN A 203 -11.36 -13.18 -8.63
CA GLN A 203 -10.14 -13.50 -7.87
C GLN A 203 -9.82 -12.43 -6.82
N CYS A 204 -9.96 -11.16 -7.18
CA CYS A 204 -9.77 -10.06 -6.23
C CYS A 204 -10.78 -10.14 -5.08
N GLU A 205 -12.06 -10.39 -5.36
CA GLU A 205 -13.10 -10.56 -4.34
C GLU A 205 -12.78 -11.71 -3.39
N MET A 206 -12.39 -12.88 -3.94
CA MET A 206 -12.02 -14.04 -3.13
C MET A 206 -10.85 -13.71 -2.18
N ILE A 207 -9.78 -13.11 -2.70
CA ILE A 207 -8.60 -12.76 -1.90
C ILE A 207 -8.96 -11.73 -0.84
N CYS A 208 -9.69 -10.68 -1.19
CA CYS A 208 -10.17 -9.67 -0.26
C CYS A 208 -11.03 -10.29 0.85
N SER A 209 -11.95 -11.18 0.48
CA SER A 209 -12.84 -11.88 1.43
C SER A 209 -12.06 -12.77 2.40
N ILE A 210 -11.03 -13.50 1.93
CA ILE A 210 -10.13 -14.31 2.80
C ILE A 210 -9.45 -13.45 3.85
N HIS A 211 -9.03 -12.23 3.47
CA HIS A 211 -8.30 -11.31 4.34
C HIS A 211 -9.19 -10.31 5.10
N ASN A 212 -10.52 -10.46 5.01
CA ASN A 212 -11.48 -9.54 5.62
C ASN A 212 -11.30 -8.08 5.16
N VAL A 213 -10.93 -7.90 3.89
CA VAL A 213 -10.82 -6.60 3.21
C VAL A 213 -12.07 -6.38 2.38
N LYS A 214 -12.68 -5.20 2.47
CA LYS A 214 -13.84 -4.87 1.67
C LYS A 214 -13.42 -4.48 0.25
N PHE A 215 -13.80 -5.27 -0.75
CA PHE A 215 -13.65 -4.88 -2.15
C PHE A 215 -14.81 -3.97 -2.55
N TYR A 216 -14.51 -2.66 -2.71
CA TYR A 216 -15.54 -1.65 -2.92
C TYR A 216 -16.05 -1.63 -4.35
N ASP A 217 -15.13 -1.60 -5.33
CA ASP A 217 -15.48 -1.55 -6.75
C ASP A 217 -14.31 -1.95 -7.65
N HIS A 218 -14.63 -2.28 -8.89
CA HIS A 218 -13.69 -2.38 -9.98
C HIS A 218 -14.17 -1.45 -11.11
N PHE A 219 -13.36 -0.44 -11.42
CA PHE A 219 -13.62 0.49 -12.50
C PHE A 219 -12.84 0.09 -13.75
N ILE A 220 -13.49 0.14 -14.91
CA ILE A 220 -12.84 -0.01 -16.21
C ILE A 220 -12.99 1.28 -16.97
N TYR A 221 -11.88 1.97 -17.20
CA TYR A 221 -11.84 3.18 -18.01
C TYR A 221 -11.58 2.87 -19.48
N SER A 222 -12.24 3.61 -20.36
CA SER A 222 -11.89 3.73 -21.79
C SER A 222 -12.21 5.13 -22.28
N PRO A 223 -11.72 5.55 -23.47
CA PRO A 223 -12.12 6.84 -24.06
C PRO A 223 -13.64 6.95 -24.33
N ALA A 224 -14.37 5.83 -24.34
CA ALA A 224 -15.83 5.80 -24.53
C ALA A 224 -16.61 5.94 -23.20
N GLY A 225 -15.92 5.94 -22.05
CA GLY A 225 -16.52 6.10 -20.71
C GLY A 225 -15.91 5.18 -19.67
N THR A 226 -16.49 5.21 -18.47
CA THR A 226 -16.03 4.40 -17.31
C THR A 226 -17.15 3.45 -16.88
N TYR A 227 -16.82 2.17 -16.73
CA TYR A 227 -17.70 1.14 -16.20
C TYR A 227 -17.39 0.92 -14.72
N SER A 228 -18.43 0.81 -13.88
CA SER A 228 -18.31 0.44 -12.47
C SER A 228 -19.04 -0.90 -12.25
N TYR A 229 -18.35 -1.86 -11.67
CA TYR A 229 -18.97 -3.15 -11.31
C TYR A 229 -20.00 -2.97 -10.20
N TYR A 230 -19.81 -2.02 -9.31
CA TYR A 230 -20.77 -1.73 -8.25
C TYR A 230 -22.05 -1.10 -8.82
N CYS A 231 -21.93 -0.02 -9.61
CA CYS A 231 -23.09 0.68 -10.18
C CYS A 231 -23.89 -0.21 -11.16
N SER A 232 -23.22 -1.11 -11.89
CA SER A 232 -23.90 -2.06 -12.78
C SER A 232 -24.63 -3.19 -12.04
N GLY A 233 -24.39 -3.34 -10.73
CA GLY A 233 -24.88 -4.46 -9.93
C GLY A 233 -24.04 -5.73 -10.02
N LYS A 234 -23.06 -5.78 -10.93
CA LYS A 234 -22.23 -6.96 -11.19
C LYS A 234 -21.32 -7.30 -10.00
N MET A 235 -20.90 -6.30 -9.20
CA MET A 235 -20.15 -6.56 -7.98
C MET A 235 -20.92 -7.44 -6.99
N LYS A 236 -22.25 -7.29 -6.91
CA LYS A 236 -23.10 -8.12 -6.06
C LYS A 236 -23.07 -9.59 -6.52
N GLU A 237 -23.13 -9.84 -7.83
CA GLU A 237 -23.04 -11.20 -8.39
C GLU A 237 -21.66 -11.81 -8.13
N ILE A 238 -20.59 -11.03 -8.31
CA ILE A 238 -19.21 -11.43 -8.00
C ILE A 238 -19.09 -11.81 -6.52
N HIS A 239 -19.58 -10.97 -5.61
CA HIS A 239 -19.54 -11.24 -4.17
C HIS A 239 -20.31 -12.54 -3.81
N GLN A 240 -21.50 -12.74 -4.37
CA GLN A 240 -22.30 -13.95 -4.13
C GLN A 240 -21.64 -15.22 -4.66
N LYS A 241 -20.76 -15.11 -5.65
CA LYS A 241 -20.11 -16.26 -6.27
C LYS A 241 -18.72 -16.56 -5.68
N TYR A 242 -17.97 -15.55 -5.31
CA TYR A 242 -16.55 -15.67 -5.02
C TYR A 242 -16.15 -15.33 -3.57
N SER A 243 -17.06 -14.77 -2.75
CA SER A 243 -16.72 -14.54 -1.34
C SER A 243 -16.57 -15.85 -0.58
N VAL A 244 -15.70 -15.85 0.43
CA VAL A 244 -15.48 -17.05 1.29
C VAL A 244 -16.78 -17.52 1.93
N GLY A 245 -17.63 -16.58 2.40
CA GLY A 245 -18.93 -16.91 2.95
C GLY A 245 -19.86 -17.61 1.95
N ALA A 246 -19.86 -17.16 0.69
CA ALA A 246 -20.65 -17.79 -0.36
C ALA A 246 -20.12 -19.19 -0.73
N ILE A 247 -18.79 -19.35 -0.80
CA ILE A 247 -18.16 -20.64 -1.12
C ILE A 247 -18.40 -21.67 0.00
N LEU A 248 -18.23 -21.28 1.27
CA LEU A 248 -18.42 -22.16 2.41
C LEU A 248 -19.89 -22.44 2.71
N GLY A 249 -20.79 -21.44 2.52
CA GLY A 249 -22.23 -21.61 2.76
C GLY A 249 -22.93 -22.49 1.74
N ASN A 250 -22.41 -22.63 0.52
CA ASN A 250 -22.92 -23.52 -0.51
C ASN A 250 -22.50 -24.99 -0.32
N GLY A 251 -21.66 -25.30 0.69
CA GLY A 251 -21.25 -26.68 1.02
C GLY A 251 -22.16 -27.43 2.01
N GLU A 252 -23.13 -26.76 2.64
CA GLU A 252 -24.03 -27.37 3.62
C GLU A 252 -25.39 -27.80 3.06
N GLY A 253 -25.55 -27.85 1.73
CA GLY A 253 -26.79 -28.14 1.02
C GLY A 253 -26.68 -29.23 -0.05
N SER A 254 -26.15 -30.41 0.29
CA SER A 254 -26.25 -31.62 -0.55
C SER A 254 -26.23 -32.89 0.29
#